data_2e3c07ff8ff687fc9450be2254d0815c
#
_entry.id   2e3c07ff8ff687fc9450be2254d0815c
#
_cell.length_a   1.000
_cell.length_b   1.000
_cell.length_c   1.000
_cell.angle_alpha   90.00
_cell.angle_beta   90.00
_cell.angle_gamma   90.00
#
_symmetry.space_group_name_H-M   'P 1'
#
loop_
_entity.id
_entity.type
_entity.pdbx_description
1 polymer ?
#
loop_
_entity_poly.entity_id
_entity_poly.type
_entity_poly.pdbx_seq_one_letter_code
_entity_poly.pdbx_strand_id
1 'polypeptide(L)'
;TMPKDATVDDLRVRMIQAVPEGVPIAKLLQTLQEKRTKIAVVIDEHGGTAGIVTMSDIMEQIVGRIDDEYAHGGSDEIVQLDDGSYLIDGSLPIDEVGELIGFEPLESEECETAGGLLLTVFDRIPDEGDSVTIEDGDDRATFTVVDMDRHRIDKIRVVLEHAPESDES
;
A
#
# COMPACT_ATOMS: atom_id res chain seq x y z
N THR A 1 29.64 16.30 1.68
CA THR A 1 29.51 17.77 1.68
C THR A 1 29.32 18.18 0.23
N MET A 2 28.13 18.63 -0.16
CA MET A 2 27.87 19.15 -1.52
C MET A 2 28.62 20.45 -1.73
N PRO A 3 29.23 20.69 -2.92
CA PRO A 3 29.80 21.97 -3.27
C PRO A 3 28.72 23.05 -3.28
N LYS A 4 29.06 24.27 -2.86
CA LYS A 4 28.12 25.40 -2.74
C LYS A 4 27.56 25.88 -4.10
N ASP A 5 28.17 25.46 -5.20
CA ASP A 5 27.84 25.87 -6.57
C ASP A 5 27.24 24.69 -7.39
N ALA A 6 26.75 23.64 -6.72
CA ALA A 6 26.14 22.50 -7.38
C ALA A 6 24.81 22.91 -8.06
N THR A 7 24.68 22.60 -9.33
CA THR A 7 23.47 22.82 -10.13
C THR A 7 22.66 21.53 -10.28
N VAL A 8 21.43 21.65 -10.82
CA VAL A 8 20.59 20.49 -11.10
C VAL A 8 21.25 19.52 -12.08
N ASP A 9 22.10 20.02 -13.00
CA ASP A 9 22.85 19.22 -13.97
C ASP A 9 23.91 18.33 -13.31
N ASP A 10 24.38 18.68 -12.11
CA ASP A 10 25.30 17.86 -11.31
C ASP A 10 24.61 16.71 -10.59
N LEU A 11 23.27 16.69 -10.57
CA LEU A 11 22.47 15.63 -10.00
C LEU A 11 22.28 14.49 -11.01
N ARG A 12 22.33 13.25 -10.53
CA ARG A 12 21.88 12.10 -11.33
C ARG A 12 20.36 12.21 -11.52
N VAL A 13 19.92 12.79 -12.62
CA VAL A 13 18.52 12.81 -13.03
C VAL A 13 18.11 11.36 -13.33
N ARG A 14 17.20 10.81 -12.53
CA ARG A 14 16.61 9.50 -12.84
C ARG A 14 15.55 9.69 -13.93
N MET A 15 15.48 8.74 -14.85
CA MET A 15 14.40 8.71 -15.83
C MET A 15 13.07 8.53 -15.09
N ILE A 16 12.21 9.55 -15.13
CA ILE A 16 10.85 9.48 -14.59
C ILE A 16 9.97 8.70 -15.56
N GLN A 17 9.10 7.83 -15.04
CA GLN A 17 8.13 7.11 -15.86
C GLN A 17 7.09 8.11 -16.43
N ALA A 18 6.90 8.10 -17.75
CA ALA A 18 5.84 8.86 -18.40
C ALA A 18 4.63 7.93 -18.67
N VAL A 19 3.43 8.40 -18.35
CA VAL A 19 2.18 7.65 -18.52
C VAL A 19 1.11 8.55 -19.16
N PRO A 20 0.23 8.04 -20.03
CA PRO A 20 -0.86 8.83 -20.60
C PRO A 20 -1.95 9.09 -19.54
N GLU A 21 -2.70 10.20 -19.66
CA GLU A 21 -3.80 10.57 -18.76
C GLU A 21 -4.86 9.49 -18.60
N GLY A 22 -5.16 8.76 -19.68
CA GLY A 22 -6.19 7.71 -19.68
C GLY A 22 -5.76 6.36 -19.10
N VAL A 23 -4.58 6.24 -18.47
CA VAL A 23 -4.15 4.97 -17.89
C VAL A 23 -4.98 4.62 -16.66
N PRO A 24 -5.53 3.38 -16.54
CA PRO A 24 -6.22 2.94 -15.33
C PRO A 24 -5.31 2.99 -14.10
N ILE A 25 -5.84 3.43 -12.95
CA ILE A 25 -5.09 3.56 -11.69
C ILE A 25 -4.40 2.24 -11.29
N ALA A 26 -5.10 1.11 -11.40
CA ALA A 26 -4.53 -0.20 -11.09
C ALA A 26 -3.29 -0.54 -11.95
N LYS A 27 -3.33 -0.19 -13.24
CA LYS A 27 -2.18 -0.39 -14.15
C LYS A 27 -1.04 0.58 -13.85
N LEU A 28 -1.38 1.83 -13.47
CA LEU A 28 -0.39 2.81 -13.05
C LEU A 28 0.35 2.33 -11.80
N LEU A 29 -0.40 1.86 -10.78
CA LEU A 29 0.14 1.29 -9.56
C LEU A 29 1.13 0.15 -9.87
N GLN A 30 0.70 -0.83 -10.67
CA GLN A 30 1.55 -1.94 -11.10
C GLN A 30 2.84 -1.44 -11.80
N THR A 31 2.72 -0.44 -12.68
CA THR A 31 3.86 0.14 -13.39
C THR A 31 4.86 0.79 -12.43
N LEU A 32 4.37 1.54 -11.45
CA LEU A 32 5.23 2.19 -10.45
C LEU A 32 5.95 1.16 -9.57
N GLN A 33 5.26 0.10 -9.17
CA GLN A 33 5.85 -1.02 -8.41
C GLN A 33 6.92 -1.76 -9.21
N GLU A 34 6.62 -2.18 -10.45
CA GLU A 34 7.58 -2.87 -11.32
C GLU A 34 8.84 -2.05 -11.58
N LYS A 35 8.68 -0.73 -11.74
CA LYS A 35 9.78 0.21 -11.99
C LYS A 35 10.47 0.69 -10.71
N ARG A 36 9.95 0.33 -9.54
CA ARG A 36 10.42 0.80 -8.23
C ARG A 36 10.56 2.33 -8.19
N THR A 37 9.54 3.02 -8.69
CA THR A 37 9.46 4.48 -8.66
C THR A 37 8.17 4.90 -7.97
N LYS A 38 8.24 6.00 -7.20
CA LYS A 38 7.10 6.53 -6.46
C LYS A 38 6.40 7.67 -7.19
N ILE A 39 6.86 8.04 -8.39
CA ILE A 39 6.38 9.20 -9.14
C ILE A 39 6.36 8.92 -10.65
N ALA A 40 5.34 9.41 -11.34
CA ALA A 40 5.24 9.42 -12.79
C ALA A 40 4.84 10.81 -13.30
N VAL A 41 5.24 11.13 -14.54
CA VAL A 41 4.76 12.29 -15.29
C VAL A 41 3.57 11.86 -16.12
N VAL A 42 2.47 12.61 -16.05
CA VAL A 42 1.29 12.40 -16.87
C VAL A 42 1.41 13.21 -18.15
N ILE A 43 1.21 12.54 -19.29
CA ILE A 43 1.33 13.12 -20.63
C ILE A 43 -0.05 13.22 -21.26
N ASP A 44 -0.37 14.40 -21.80
CA ASP A 44 -1.60 14.65 -22.55
C ASP A 44 -1.54 14.11 -24.00
N GLU A 45 -2.64 14.22 -24.75
CA GLU A 45 -2.76 13.77 -26.14
C GLU A 45 -1.89 14.54 -27.13
N HIS A 46 -1.37 15.70 -26.73
CA HIS A 46 -0.50 16.56 -27.54
C HIS A 46 0.99 16.31 -27.23
N GLY A 47 1.30 15.41 -26.28
CA GLY A 47 2.66 15.14 -25.84
C GLY A 47 3.18 16.16 -24.81
N GLY A 48 2.30 17.04 -24.30
CA GLY A 48 2.59 17.96 -23.22
C GLY A 48 2.52 17.28 -21.84
N THR A 49 3.14 17.90 -20.86
CA THR A 49 3.01 17.43 -19.46
C THR A 49 1.71 17.95 -18.88
N ALA A 50 0.76 17.06 -18.60
CA ALA A 50 -0.49 17.38 -17.90
C ALA A 50 -0.27 17.55 -16.39
N GLY A 51 0.68 16.80 -15.82
CA GLY A 51 0.99 16.87 -14.39
C GLY A 51 1.94 15.77 -13.95
N ILE A 52 1.99 15.59 -12.64
CA ILE A 52 2.69 14.48 -11.98
C ILE A 52 1.71 13.72 -11.12
N VAL A 53 1.95 12.43 -10.94
CA VAL A 53 1.19 11.57 -10.03
C VAL A 53 2.17 10.80 -9.17
N THR A 54 1.86 10.69 -7.87
CA THR A 54 2.67 9.96 -6.92
C THR A 54 1.99 8.67 -6.47
N MET A 55 2.74 7.78 -5.84
CA MET A 55 2.20 6.57 -5.21
C MET A 55 1.15 6.94 -4.14
N SER A 56 1.41 7.99 -3.36
CA SER A 56 0.48 8.48 -2.33
C SER A 56 -0.85 8.95 -2.92
N ASP A 57 -0.84 9.68 -4.06
CA ASP A 57 -2.07 10.09 -4.76
C ASP A 57 -2.90 8.88 -5.20
N ILE A 58 -2.22 7.81 -5.65
CA ILE A 58 -2.88 6.57 -6.05
C ILE A 58 -3.50 5.88 -4.83
N MET A 59 -2.75 5.79 -3.72
CA MET A 59 -3.25 5.19 -2.49
C MET A 59 -4.44 5.97 -1.94
N GLU A 60 -4.38 7.30 -1.92
CA GLU A 60 -5.49 8.16 -1.52
C GLU A 60 -6.76 7.91 -2.35
N GLN A 61 -6.63 7.64 -3.66
CA GLN A 61 -7.76 7.32 -4.53
C GLN A 61 -8.32 5.91 -4.31
N ILE A 62 -7.47 4.95 -3.92
CA ILE A 62 -7.87 3.56 -3.66
C ILE A 62 -8.54 3.44 -2.29
N VAL A 63 -7.97 4.09 -1.28
CA VAL A 63 -8.43 4.07 0.12
C VAL A 63 -9.59 5.06 0.33
N GLY A 64 -9.78 6.02 -0.60
CA GLY A 64 -10.60 7.20 -0.40
C GLY A 64 -9.79 8.28 0.34
N ARG A 65 -10.34 9.50 0.39
CA ARG A 65 -9.75 10.53 1.26
C ARG A 65 -9.75 9.99 2.68
N ILE A 66 -8.56 9.79 3.24
CA ILE A 66 -8.39 9.74 4.68
C ILE A 66 -8.62 11.19 5.12
N ASP A 67 -9.90 11.55 5.30
CA ASP A 67 -10.23 12.87 5.82
C ASP A 67 -9.55 12.99 7.19
N ASP A 68 -8.99 14.18 7.47
CA ASP A 68 -8.33 14.55 8.73
C ASP A 68 -9.14 14.26 10.02
N GLU A 69 -10.34 13.72 9.90
CA GLU A 69 -11.18 13.27 11.02
C GLU A 69 -10.58 12.06 11.75
N TYR A 70 -9.71 11.28 11.08
CA TYR A 70 -9.02 10.13 11.67
C TYR A 70 -7.60 10.44 12.17
N ALA A 71 -7.11 11.66 11.96
CA ALA A 71 -5.80 12.11 12.43
C ALA A 71 -5.77 12.49 13.92
N HIS A 72 -6.89 12.38 14.63
CA HIS A 72 -6.98 12.70 16.07
C HIS A 72 -7.26 11.45 16.88
N GLY A 73 -6.20 10.81 17.31
CA GLY A 73 -6.01 10.10 18.57
C GLY A 73 -7.27 9.52 19.24
N GLY A 74 -7.71 8.36 18.82
CA GLY A 74 -8.76 7.62 19.54
C GLY A 74 -9.22 6.38 18.79
N SER A 75 -8.59 5.24 19.06
CA SER A 75 -9.15 3.88 19.10
C SER A 75 -9.99 3.33 17.92
N ASP A 76 -9.81 3.76 16.68
CA ASP A 76 -10.28 2.98 15.55
C ASP A 76 -9.07 2.40 14.79
N GLU A 77 -8.44 1.40 15.43
CA GLU A 77 -7.30 0.66 14.85
C GLU A 77 -7.72 -0.13 13.62
N ILE A 78 -9.05 -0.32 13.41
CA ILE A 78 -9.65 -1.01 12.26
C ILE A 78 -10.80 -0.15 11.73
N VAL A 79 -10.69 0.29 10.46
CA VAL A 79 -11.72 1.04 9.76
C VAL A 79 -12.17 0.28 8.53
N GLN A 80 -13.47 -0.04 8.43
CA GLN A 80 -14.03 -0.62 7.21
C GLN A 80 -14.27 0.47 6.16
N LEU A 81 -13.76 0.25 4.95
CA LEU A 81 -13.90 1.15 3.82
C LEU A 81 -15.19 0.84 3.01
N ASP A 82 -15.63 1.81 2.20
CA ASP A 82 -16.85 1.70 1.39
C ASP A 82 -16.84 0.54 0.37
N ASP A 83 -15.65 0.08 -0.02
CA ASP A 83 -15.46 -1.04 -0.93
C ASP A 83 -15.43 -2.42 -0.24
N GLY A 84 -15.65 -2.44 1.08
CA GLY A 84 -15.65 -3.65 1.90
C GLY A 84 -14.26 -4.08 2.38
N SER A 85 -13.18 -3.39 1.98
CA SER A 85 -11.86 -3.61 2.54
C SER A 85 -11.71 -2.94 3.91
N TYR A 86 -10.60 -3.21 4.59
CA TYR A 86 -10.28 -2.63 5.88
C TYR A 86 -8.99 -1.82 5.81
N LEU A 87 -8.96 -0.70 6.52
CA LEU A 87 -7.74 0.04 6.81
C LEU A 87 -7.39 -0.21 8.26
N ILE A 88 -6.20 -0.74 8.52
CA ILE A 88 -5.73 -1.04 9.87
C ILE A 88 -4.44 -0.30 10.19
N ASP A 89 -4.19 -0.07 11.47
CA ASP A 89 -2.93 0.46 11.97
C ASP A 89 -1.84 -0.63 11.94
N GLY A 90 -0.62 -0.26 11.59
CA GLY A 90 0.52 -1.18 11.61
C GLY A 90 0.88 -1.67 13.02
N SER A 91 0.43 -1.00 14.07
CA SER A 91 0.58 -1.40 15.47
C SER A 91 -0.52 -2.34 15.97
N LEU A 92 -1.56 -2.62 15.14
CA LEU A 92 -2.64 -3.54 15.51
C LEU A 92 -2.07 -4.89 15.94
N PRO A 93 -2.45 -5.43 17.13
CA PRO A 93 -2.03 -6.74 17.60
C PRO A 93 -2.36 -7.85 16.60
N ILE A 94 -1.48 -8.85 16.50
CA ILE A 94 -1.61 -9.92 15.50
C ILE A 94 -2.84 -10.81 15.74
N ASP A 95 -3.24 -10.99 16.99
CA ASP A 95 -4.45 -11.70 17.37
C ASP A 95 -5.72 -10.97 16.89
N GLU A 96 -5.75 -9.64 16.95
CA GLU A 96 -6.83 -8.83 16.39
C GLU A 96 -6.85 -8.88 14.86
N VAL A 97 -5.67 -8.97 14.20
CA VAL A 97 -5.59 -9.22 12.76
C VAL A 97 -6.19 -10.59 12.44
N GLY A 98 -5.87 -11.64 13.20
CA GLY A 98 -6.43 -12.97 13.03
C GLY A 98 -7.94 -12.99 13.19
N GLU A 99 -8.48 -12.30 14.19
CA GLU A 99 -9.93 -12.13 14.35
C GLU A 99 -10.58 -11.41 13.16
N LEU A 100 -9.93 -10.40 12.62
CA LEU A 100 -10.40 -9.64 11.46
C LEU A 100 -10.46 -10.49 10.18
N ILE A 101 -9.41 -11.28 9.91
CA ILE A 101 -9.28 -12.06 8.67
C ILE A 101 -9.93 -13.44 8.78
N GLY A 102 -10.24 -13.91 9.99
CA GLY A 102 -10.92 -15.18 10.27
C GLY A 102 -10.00 -16.40 10.32
N PHE A 103 -8.68 -16.21 10.26
CA PHE A 103 -7.67 -17.28 10.40
C PHE A 103 -6.37 -16.74 11.01
N GLU A 104 -5.49 -17.63 11.48
CA GLU A 104 -4.20 -17.23 12.02
C GLU A 104 -3.23 -16.90 10.86
N PRO A 105 -2.78 -15.63 10.70
CA PRO A 105 -1.97 -15.22 9.56
C PRO A 105 -0.56 -15.82 9.57
N LEU A 106 -0.04 -16.21 10.73
CA LEU A 106 1.20 -16.96 10.92
C LEU A 106 1.12 -17.73 12.25
N GLU A 107 1.84 -18.87 12.38
CA GLU A 107 2.15 -19.48 13.68
C GLU A 107 3.14 -18.57 14.43
N SER A 108 2.62 -17.60 15.15
CA SER A 108 3.35 -16.41 15.52
C SER A 108 3.90 -16.38 16.93
N GLU A 109 5.07 -16.96 17.15
CA GLU A 109 6.00 -16.44 18.16
C GLU A 109 6.92 -15.33 17.59
N GLU A 110 6.81 -14.99 16.30
CA GLU A 110 7.77 -14.15 15.59
C GLU A 110 7.35 -12.69 15.39
N CYS A 111 6.06 -12.38 15.53
CA CYS A 111 5.56 -11.00 15.38
C CYS A 111 4.38 -10.72 16.32
N GLU A 112 4.36 -9.51 16.87
CA GLU A 112 3.32 -9.08 17.82
C GLU A 112 2.27 -8.16 17.16
N THR A 113 2.56 -7.61 15.97
CA THR A 113 1.73 -6.60 15.30
C THR A 113 1.57 -6.86 13.80
N ALA A 114 0.55 -6.24 13.20
CA ALA A 114 0.30 -6.27 11.76
C ALA A 114 1.51 -5.80 10.93
N GLY A 115 2.16 -4.71 11.35
CA GLY A 115 3.39 -4.22 10.72
C GLY A 115 4.55 -5.20 10.84
N GLY A 116 4.70 -5.84 12.01
CA GLY A 116 5.68 -6.89 12.26
C GLY A 116 5.47 -8.10 11.36
N LEU A 117 4.22 -8.55 11.19
CA LEU A 117 3.82 -9.60 10.26
C LEU A 117 4.32 -9.28 8.83
N LEU A 118 4.00 -8.09 8.32
CA LEU A 118 4.38 -7.73 6.96
C LEU A 118 5.90 -7.59 6.79
N LEU A 119 6.63 -7.07 7.78
CA LEU A 119 8.09 -7.02 7.75
C LEU A 119 8.69 -8.43 7.69
N THR A 120 8.13 -9.39 8.43
CA THR A 120 8.55 -10.79 8.42
C THR A 120 8.27 -11.44 7.06
N VAL A 121 7.06 -11.27 6.52
CA VAL A 121 6.66 -11.88 5.24
C VAL A 121 7.42 -11.28 4.06
N PHE A 122 7.67 -9.97 4.05
CA PHE A 122 8.45 -9.33 2.98
C PHE A 122 9.95 -9.62 3.07
N ASP A 123 10.45 -10.03 4.24
CA ASP A 123 11.91 -10.20 4.53
C ASP A 123 12.76 -8.97 4.14
N ARG A 124 12.13 -7.80 4.18
CA ARG A 124 12.72 -6.48 3.90
C ARG A 124 11.80 -5.36 4.41
N ILE A 125 12.31 -4.15 4.47
CA ILE A 125 11.46 -2.97 4.66
C ILE A 125 10.68 -2.76 3.35
N PRO A 126 9.34 -2.86 3.38
CA PRO A 126 8.51 -2.64 2.18
C PRO A 126 8.44 -1.16 1.83
N ASP A 127 7.98 -0.89 0.62
CA ASP A 127 7.59 0.45 0.17
C ASP A 127 6.06 0.57 0.18
N GLU A 128 5.56 1.82 0.23
CA GLU A 128 4.14 2.09 0.02
C GLU A 128 3.67 1.49 -1.31
N GLY A 129 2.54 0.78 -1.30
CA GLY A 129 1.99 0.05 -2.41
C GLY A 129 2.47 -1.40 -2.53
N ASP A 130 3.48 -1.82 -1.78
CA ASP A 130 3.84 -3.24 -1.71
C ASP A 130 2.68 -4.03 -1.10
N SER A 131 2.41 -5.22 -1.64
CA SER A 131 1.34 -6.08 -1.16
C SER A 131 1.77 -7.53 -1.06
N VAL A 132 1.12 -8.25 -0.15
CA VAL A 132 1.29 -9.69 0.06
C VAL A 132 -0.06 -10.31 0.34
N THR A 133 -0.27 -11.51 -0.17
CA THR A 133 -1.47 -12.31 0.11
C THR A 133 -1.10 -13.47 1.02
N ILE A 134 -1.85 -13.62 2.10
CA ILE A 134 -1.76 -14.74 3.04
C ILE A 134 -3.01 -15.59 2.85
N GLU A 135 -2.84 -16.89 2.74
CA GLU A 135 -3.91 -17.85 2.44
C GLU A 135 -3.98 -18.92 3.55
N ASP A 136 -5.19 -19.29 3.92
CA ASP A 136 -5.47 -20.44 4.75
C ASP A 136 -6.68 -21.20 4.19
N GLY A 137 -6.42 -22.35 3.58
CA GLY A 137 -7.44 -23.12 2.87
C GLY A 137 -8.05 -22.34 1.71
N ASP A 138 -9.33 -22.01 1.82
CA ASP A 138 -10.08 -21.27 0.81
C ASP A 138 -10.16 -19.76 1.11
N ASP A 139 -9.65 -19.33 2.24
CA ASP A 139 -9.65 -17.94 2.67
C ASP A 139 -8.36 -17.23 2.29
N ARG A 140 -8.49 -15.97 1.87
CA ARG A 140 -7.38 -15.12 1.46
C ARG A 140 -7.49 -13.74 2.06
N ALA A 141 -6.38 -13.23 2.57
CA ALA A 141 -6.24 -11.85 2.99
C ALA A 141 -5.08 -11.20 2.24
N THR A 142 -5.36 -10.15 1.49
CA THR A 142 -4.33 -9.36 0.79
C THR A 142 -4.07 -8.10 1.59
N PHE A 143 -2.84 -7.96 2.06
CA PHE A 143 -2.33 -6.83 2.82
C PHE A 143 -1.54 -5.92 1.88
N THR A 144 -1.89 -4.63 1.84
CA THR A 144 -1.19 -3.62 1.06
C THR A 144 -0.69 -2.52 1.97
N VAL A 145 0.60 -2.20 1.91
CA VAL A 145 1.19 -1.08 2.66
C VAL A 145 0.67 0.23 2.08
N VAL A 146 -0.05 1.01 2.90
CA VAL A 146 -0.65 2.29 2.49
C VAL A 146 0.25 3.45 2.88
N ASP A 147 0.79 3.44 4.09
CA ASP A 147 1.63 4.51 4.61
C ASP A 147 2.77 3.96 5.45
N MET A 148 3.91 4.68 5.42
CA MET A 148 5.15 4.33 6.11
C MET A 148 5.64 5.52 6.92
N ASP A 149 5.86 5.31 8.22
CA ASP A 149 6.63 6.24 9.05
C ASP A 149 8.10 5.78 9.11
N ARG A 150 8.96 6.33 8.24
CA ARG A 150 10.38 5.98 8.09
C ARG A 150 10.60 4.49 7.73
N HIS A 151 10.73 3.62 8.74
CA HIS A 151 10.97 2.18 8.58
C HIS A 151 9.85 1.34 9.20
N ARG A 152 8.80 1.99 9.74
CA ARG A 152 7.63 1.36 10.33
C ARG A 152 6.47 1.45 9.36
N ILE A 153 5.74 0.37 9.21
CA ILE A 153 4.46 0.38 8.50
C ILE A 153 3.44 1.06 9.42
N ASP A 154 2.84 2.16 8.94
CA ASP A 154 1.87 2.94 9.71
C ASP A 154 0.44 2.53 9.41
N LYS A 155 0.09 2.41 8.12
CA LYS A 155 -1.24 2.01 7.68
C LYS A 155 -1.18 0.87 6.66
N ILE A 156 -2.10 -0.07 6.82
CA ILE A 156 -2.22 -1.27 5.99
C ILE A 156 -3.67 -1.38 5.52
N ARG A 157 -3.87 -1.60 4.22
CA ARG A 157 -5.17 -1.98 3.68
C ARG A 157 -5.26 -3.49 3.60
N VAL A 158 -6.37 -4.04 4.08
CA VAL A 158 -6.66 -5.48 4.06
C VAL A 158 -7.88 -5.74 3.18
N VAL A 159 -7.71 -6.59 2.18
CA VAL A 159 -8.81 -7.09 1.32
C VAL A 159 -9.01 -8.54 1.63
N LEU A 160 -10.23 -8.91 2.02
CA LEU A 160 -10.63 -10.28 2.28
C LEU A 160 -11.30 -10.88 1.04
N GLU A 161 -10.84 -12.04 0.63
CA GLU A 161 -11.46 -12.84 -0.43
C GLU A 161 -11.85 -14.19 0.14
N HIS A 162 -13.12 -14.49 0.10
CA HIS A 162 -13.66 -15.80 0.46
C HIS A 162 -13.88 -16.59 -0.82
N ALA A 163 -13.34 -17.80 -0.92
CA ALA A 163 -13.67 -18.64 -2.07
C ALA A 163 -15.18 -18.95 -2.02
N PRO A 164 -15.89 -18.86 -3.16
CA PRO A 164 -17.29 -19.24 -3.20
C PRO A 164 -17.41 -20.71 -2.77
N GLU A 165 -18.25 -20.95 -1.74
CA GLU A 165 -18.61 -22.31 -1.35
C GLU A 165 -18.97 -23.09 -2.64
N SER A 166 -18.18 -24.10 -2.95
CA SER A 166 -18.51 -25.05 -4.01
C SER A 166 -19.79 -25.76 -3.57
N ASP A 167 -20.91 -25.34 -4.16
CA ASP A 167 -22.22 -25.98 -4.04
C ASP A 167 -22.08 -27.44 -4.56
N GLU A 168 -21.66 -28.35 -3.70
CA GLU A 168 -21.75 -29.78 -3.94
C GLU A 168 -23.22 -30.19 -3.73
N SER A 169 -23.90 -30.26 -4.88
CA SER A 169 -25.17 -31.01 -4.98
C SER A 169 -24.91 -32.46 -5.24
#